data_ced21168065b7226a6f8717178afb605
#
_entry.id   ced21168065b7226a6f8717178afb605
#
_cell.length_a   1.000
_cell.length_b   1.000
_cell.length_c   1.000
_cell.angle_alpha   90.00
_cell.angle_beta   90.00
_cell.angle_gamma   90.00
#
_symmetry.space_group_name_H-M   'P 1'
#
loop_
_entity.id
_entity.type
_entity.pdbx_description
1 polymer ?
#
loop_
_entity_poly.entity_id
_entity_poly.type
_entity_poly.pdbx_seq_one_letter_code
_entity_poly.pdbx_strand_id
1 'polypeptide(L)'
;MKSFFSISLACFIGLFATGLCAAAADTDMGTPSSSAQRLYAEAREDLLQIRVLINNGRSQASVGSGFLLADSDLVVTNYHVISQIALEPEVYTGEYLDTQGRRGNLQLLAVDVLRDLAVVRIDRQGSGFFRLPDPSAQLAQGEHLYALGNPLDLGFAISEGTYNGVIRRDFSDLLLFSGALNSGMSGGPSITASGRIAGVNVAHRRDGELVSFLVPAHYLQALLSSIGEKPPEDFNPLIAAQLLEHQGVMLDRLLESPLTLKQLGAYRVPVRESEQLRCWGDTNTRQRNGYSGARIQCSMESSIFVSSELRTGHVAISHSLLQRNGLDRWRFARTARELFSDQIFRSSFNDSISGPVCTEDFIESNGLPLRAVLCFSAYNKLEGLYTLDLFSVTTDDPDSALLSQMSMRGTSWENGLRLADAFLSGMQSATDASVISTDREGQP
;
A
#
# COMPACT_ATOMS: atom_id res chain seq x y z
N MET A 1 39.33 -61.55 28.10
CA MET A 1 40.64 -62.09 27.67
C MET A 1 41.47 -60.89 27.25
N LYS A 2 42.43 -60.51 28.09
CA LYS A 2 43.88 -60.35 27.81
C LYS A 2 44.14 -59.25 26.75
N SER A 3 44.98 -58.23 26.88
CA SER A 3 46.16 -58.02 27.73
C SER A 3 46.64 -56.59 27.53
N PHE A 4 46.98 -55.90 28.57
CA PHE A 4 48.11 -55.02 28.86
C PHE A 4 49.15 -54.77 27.77
N PHE A 5 49.53 -53.48 27.63
CA PHE A 5 50.96 -53.11 27.75
C PHE A 5 51.07 -51.59 28.10
N SER A 6 51.69 -51.35 29.27
CA SER A 6 52.25 -50.07 29.70
C SER A 6 53.68 -49.91 29.20
N ILE A 7 54.07 -48.70 28.79
CA ILE A 7 55.46 -48.26 28.90
C ILE A 7 55.50 -46.79 29.28
N SER A 8 56.06 -46.54 30.46
CA SER A 8 56.50 -45.21 30.96
C SER A 8 57.87 -44.88 30.38
N LEU A 9 58.19 -43.62 30.12
CA LEU A 9 59.47 -43.01 30.46
C LEU A 9 59.49 -41.49 30.21
N ALA A 10 59.50 -40.73 31.25
CA ALA A 10 60.48 -39.76 31.80
C ALA A 10 60.82 -38.48 31.00
N CYS A 11 60.51 -37.41 31.68
CA CYS A 11 61.25 -36.15 31.89
C CYS A 11 62.05 -35.50 30.78
N PHE A 12 61.66 -34.25 30.41
CA PHE A 12 62.63 -33.16 30.38
C PHE A 12 61.95 -31.82 30.73
N ILE A 13 62.53 -31.16 31.73
CA ILE A 13 62.19 -29.83 32.26
C ILE A 13 62.71 -28.79 31.27
N GLY A 14 61.86 -27.81 30.90
CA GLY A 14 62.26 -26.62 30.18
C GLY A 14 61.33 -25.48 30.49
N LEU A 15 61.65 -24.64 31.49
CA LEU A 15 61.03 -23.37 31.76
C LEU A 15 61.25 -22.39 30.59
N PHE A 16 60.19 -21.95 29.92
CA PHE A 16 60.16 -20.62 29.31
C PHE A 16 58.77 -20.02 29.58
N ALA A 17 58.73 -19.10 30.51
CA ALA A 17 57.59 -18.23 30.73
C ALA A 17 57.58 -17.14 29.67
N THR A 18 56.65 -17.22 28.71
CA THR A 18 56.23 -16.05 27.92
C THR A 18 54.75 -15.88 28.15
N GLY A 19 54.42 -14.87 28.95
CA GLY A 19 53.06 -14.43 29.15
C GLY A 19 52.45 -13.93 27.81
N LEU A 20 51.56 -14.73 27.23
CA LEU A 20 50.56 -14.22 26.27
C LEU A 20 49.39 -13.70 27.06
N CYS A 21 49.27 -12.36 27.20
CA CYS A 21 47.99 -11.72 27.45
C CYS A 21 47.10 -12.05 26.25
N ALA A 22 46.25 -13.06 26.40
CA ALA A 22 45.09 -13.20 25.55
C ALA A 22 44.15 -12.05 25.94
N ALA A 23 44.14 -10.98 25.13
CA ALA A 23 43.06 -10.04 25.16
C ALA A 23 41.80 -10.86 24.76
N ALA A 24 40.93 -11.11 25.73
CA ALA A 24 39.58 -11.58 25.46
C ALA A 24 38.97 -10.53 24.52
N ALA A 25 38.80 -10.89 23.26
CA ALA A 25 37.90 -10.16 22.38
C ALA A 25 36.50 -10.33 23.02
N ASP A 26 36.05 -9.32 23.72
CA ASP A 26 34.67 -9.18 24.13
C ASP A 26 33.86 -9.14 22.81
N THR A 27 33.37 -10.29 22.39
CA THR A 27 32.36 -10.37 21.35
C THR A 27 31.09 -9.84 21.98
N ASP A 28 30.91 -8.52 21.89
CA ASP A 28 29.67 -7.82 22.23
C ASP A 28 28.57 -8.27 21.26
N MET A 29 28.07 -9.47 21.49
CA MET A 29 26.95 -10.06 20.80
C MET A 29 25.67 -9.57 21.46
N GLY A 30 25.16 -8.37 21.06
CA GLY A 30 23.78 -8.03 21.24
C GLY A 30 23.42 -7.06 22.38
N THR A 31 24.34 -6.25 22.88
CA THR A 31 23.96 -5.09 23.67
C THR A 31 23.39 -3.99 22.75
N PRO A 32 22.23 -3.39 23.09
CA PRO A 32 21.73 -2.22 22.39
C PRO A 32 22.80 -1.13 22.33
N SER A 33 22.88 -0.38 21.20
CA SER A 33 23.85 0.70 21.10
C SER A 33 23.64 1.69 22.26
N SER A 34 24.70 2.31 22.73
CA SER A 34 24.63 3.34 23.79
C SER A 34 23.71 4.50 23.36
N SER A 35 23.61 4.76 22.05
CA SER A 35 22.69 5.72 21.46
C SER A 35 21.24 5.28 21.61
N ALA A 36 20.90 4.01 21.35
CA ALA A 36 19.54 3.50 21.53
C ALA A 36 19.10 3.59 22.98
N GLN A 37 19.97 3.20 23.93
CA GLN A 37 19.65 3.29 25.38
C GLN A 37 19.36 4.72 25.80
N ARG A 38 20.19 5.67 25.39
CA ARG A 38 20.02 7.10 25.70
C ARG A 38 18.74 7.64 25.09
N LEU A 39 18.54 7.44 23.77
CA LEU A 39 17.38 7.94 23.05
C LEU A 39 16.07 7.38 23.61
N TYR A 40 16.04 6.08 23.94
CA TYR A 40 14.86 5.50 24.57
C TYR A 40 14.57 6.10 25.96
N ALA A 41 15.60 6.31 26.77
CA ALA A 41 15.44 6.91 28.11
C ALA A 41 14.88 8.35 28.03
N GLU A 42 15.32 9.13 27.06
CA GLU A 42 14.86 10.50 26.85
C GLU A 42 13.46 10.56 26.22
N ALA A 43 13.17 9.66 25.26
CA ALA A 43 11.92 9.63 24.47
C ALA A 43 10.72 9.04 25.22
N ARG A 44 10.96 8.10 26.15
CA ARG A 44 9.90 7.21 26.70
C ARG A 44 8.72 7.94 27.32
N GLU A 45 8.92 9.15 27.87
CA GLU A 45 7.84 9.91 28.50
C GLU A 45 6.80 10.40 27.48
N ASP A 46 7.24 10.64 26.24
CA ASP A 46 6.39 11.13 25.14
C ASP A 46 5.94 10.02 24.18
N LEU A 47 6.28 8.76 24.46
CA LEU A 47 5.79 7.60 23.71
C LEU A 47 4.44 7.15 24.25
N LEU A 48 3.48 6.95 23.35
CA LEU A 48 2.11 6.59 23.68
C LEU A 48 1.67 5.36 22.88
N GLN A 49 0.95 4.47 23.55
CA GLN A 49 0.10 3.52 22.87
C GLN A 49 -1.24 4.20 22.58
N ILE A 50 -1.69 4.11 21.34
CA ILE A 50 -2.98 4.62 20.89
C ILE A 50 -3.93 3.45 20.77
N ARG A 51 -5.08 3.53 21.42
CA ARG A 51 -6.10 2.48 21.42
C ARG A 51 -7.43 3.04 20.93
N VAL A 52 -8.08 2.31 20.06
CA VAL A 52 -9.44 2.59 19.63
C VAL A 52 -10.36 1.57 20.28
N LEU A 53 -11.40 2.03 20.94
CA LEU A 53 -12.34 1.23 21.72
C LEU A 53 -13.75 1.36 21.13
N ILE A 54 -14.50 0.27 21.17
CA ILE A 54 -15.95 0.29 20.90
C ILE A 54 -16.66 0.90 22.11
N ASN A 55 -17.50 1.92 21.88
CA ASN A 55 -18.17 2.66 22.95
C ASN A 55 -19.00 1.75 23.89
N ASN A 56 -19.68 0.76 23.32
CA ASN A 56 -20.45 -0.23 24.05
C ASN A 56 -19.57 -1.41 24.46
N GLY A 57 -19.07 -1.42 25.70
CA GLY A 57 -18.29 -2.53 26.27
C GLY A 57 -16.78 -2.29 26.30
N ARG A 58 -16.26 -1.19 25.74
CA ARG A 58 -14.85 -0.79 25.76
C ARG A 58 -13.90 -1.87 25.24
N SER A 59 -14.36 -2.72 24.33
CA SER A 59 -13.50 -3.69 23.66
C SER A 59 -12.57 -2.98 22.69
N GLN A 60 -11.31 -3.42 22.65
CA GLN A 60 -10.30 -2.86 21.74
C GLN A 60 -10.60 -3.25 20.29
N ALA A 61 -10.71 -2.26 19.43
CA ALA A 61 -10.91 -2.42 17.99
C ALA A 61 -9.61 -2.23 17.19
N SER A 62 -8.75 -1.31 17.63
CA SER A 62 -7.44 -1.05 17.02
C SER A 62 -6.42 -0.67 18.08
N VAL A 63 -5.14 -0.90 17.76
CA VAL A 63 -4.01 -0.48 18.59
C VAL A 63 -2.81 -0.12 17.73
N GLY A 64 -2.11 0.92 18.14
CA GLY A 64 -0.88 1.37 17.51
C GLY A 64 -0.05 2.20 18.48
N SER A 65 0.93 2.89 17.96
CA SER A 65 1.79 3.81 18.67
C SER A 65 1.48 5.26 18.29
N GLY A 66 1.91 6.18 19.14
CA GLY A 66 1.94 7.59 18.87
C GLY A 66 3.05 8.25 19.66
N PHE A 67 3.31 9.50 19.37
CA PHE A 67 4.28 10.30 20.12
C PHE A 67 3.80 11.73 20.28
N LEU A 68 4.05 12.26 21.46
CA LEU A 68 3.65 13.61 21.87
C LEU A 68 4.70 14.60 21.39
N LEU A 69 4.28 15.61 20.63
CA LEU A 69 5.17 16.66 20.15
C LEU A 69 5.63 17.56 21.30
N ALA A 70 6.87 18.05 21.17
CA ALA A 70 7.50 18.92 22.15
C ALA A 70 6.66 20.18 22.42
N ASP A 71 6.55 20.54 23.70
CA ASP A 71 5.92 21.77 24.16
C ASP A 71 4.46 21.94 23.66
N SER A 72 3.76 20.83 23.39
CA SER A 72 2.37 20.82 22.91
C SER A 72 1.57 19.66 23.48
N ASP A 73 0.24 19.69 23.30
CA ASP A 73 -0.71 18.64 23.63
C ASP A 73 -1.05 17.76 22.41
N LEU A 74 -0.28 17.88 21.33
CA LEU A 74 -0.51 17.20 20.06
C LEU A 74 0.26 15.91 19.96
N VAL A 75 -0.44 14.85 19.63
CA VAL A 75 0.12 13.51 19.40
C VAL A 75 -0.02 13.15 17.94
N VAL A 76 1.09 12.67 17.37
CA VAL A 76 1.13 12.13 16.02
C VAL A 76 0.94 10.62 16.06
N THR A 77 0.16 10.10 15.12
CA THR A 77 -0.04 8.66 14.88
C THR A 77 -0.34 8.40 13.41
N ASN A 78 -0.58 7.15 13.01
CA ASN A 78 -1.09 6.85 11.67
C ASN A 78 -2.61 6.97 11.60
N TYR A 79 -3.11 7.31 10.39
CA TYR A 79 -4.54 7.32 10.11
C TYR A 79 -5.15 5.92 10.30
N HIS A 80 -4.51 4.85 9.79
CA HIS A 80 -5.05 3.50 9.91
C HIS A 80 -5.22 3.03 11.37
N VAL A 81 -4.48 3.60 12.32
CA VAL A 81 -4.63 3.29 13.76
C VAL A 81 -5.95 3.84 14.30
N ILE A 82 -6.36 5.03 13.81
CA ILE A 82 -7.55 5.76 14.33
C ILE A 82 -8.70 5.87 13.32
N SER A 83 -8.63 5.17 12.20
CA SER A 83 -9.58 5.31 11.09
C SER A 83 -11.04 5.07 11.50
N GLN A 84 -11.29 4.15 12.46
CA GLN A 84 -12.62 3.93 12.98
C GLN A 84 -13.20 5.16 13.68
N ILE A 85 -12.39 5.93 14.43
CA ILE A 85 -12.83 7.17 15.08
C ILE A 85 -13.18 8.21 14.00
N ALA A 86 -12.38 8.29 12.93
CA ALA A 86 -12.61 9.24 11.84
C ALA A 86 -13.88 8.95 11.04
N LEU A 87 -14.21 7.66 10.83
CA LEU A 87 -15.33 7.21 9.99
C LEU A 87 -16.63 7.00 10.76
N GLU A 88 -16.53 6.70 12.08
CA GLU A 88 -17.66 6.30 12.93
C GLU A 88 -17.49 6.81 14.38
N PRO A 89 -17.42 8.13 14.59
CA PRO A 89 -17.16 8.71 15.92
C PRO A 89 -18.24 8.37 16.96
N GLU A 90 -19.45 8.04 16.51
CA GLU A 90 -20.56 7.60 17.37
C GLU A 90 -20.37 6.18 17.90
N VAL A 91 -19.59 5.33 17.21
CA VAL A 91 -19.35 3.93 17.57
C VAL A 91 -18.03 3.77 18.32
N TYR A 92 -17.01 4.55 17.98
CA TYR A 92 -15.65 4.38 18.48
C TYR A 92 -15.14 5.59 19.24
N THR A 93 -14.33 5.34 20.25
CA THR A 93 -13.61 6.36 21.01
C THR A 93 -12.13 5.99 21.12
N GLY A 94 -11.29 6.99 21.38
CA GLY A 94 -9.86 6.81 21.51
C GLY A 94 -9.34 7.05 22.91
N GLU A 95 -8.39 6.24 23.35
CA GLU A 95 -7.61 6.46 24.56
C GLU A 95 -6.13 6.33 24.27
N TYR A 96 -5.30 7.00 25.07
CA TYR A 96 -3.87 6.75 25.12
C TYR A 96 -3.46 6.02 26.39
N LEU A 97 -2.36 5.30 26.31
CA LEU A 97 -1.66 4.68 27.43
C LEU A 97 -0.18 5.03 27.33
N ASP A 98 0.40 5.63 28.35
CA ASP A 98 1.83 5.97 28.36
C ASP A 98 2.69 4.84 28.99
N THR A 99 4.01 5.05 28.99
CA THR A 99 4.99 4.10 29.56
C THR A 99 4.90 3.90 31.08
N GLN A 100 4.16 4.77 31.78
CA GLN A 100 3.93 4.68 33.23
C GLN A 100 2.55 4.08 33.55
N GLY A 101 1.77 3.69 32.55
CA GLY A 101 0.43 3.13 32.71
C GLY A 101 -0.68 4.17 32.90
N ARG A 102 -0.38 5.47 32.75
CA ARG A 102 -1.39 6.53 32.77
C ARG A 102 -2.23 6.50 31.51
N ARG A 103 -3.51 6.72 31.64
CA ARG A 103 -4.51 6.69 30.55
C ARG A 103 -5.26 8.00 30.50
N GLY A 104 -5.66 8.39 29.30
CA GLY A 104 -6.54 9.52 29.07
C GLY A 104 -7.24 9.40 27.73
N ASN A 105 -8.22 10.25 27.50
CA ASN A 105 -8.92 10.31 26.23
C ASN A 105 -8.08 11.06 25.19
N LEU A 106 -8.38 10.77 23.93
CA LEU A 106 -7.81 11.54 22.82
C LEU A 106 -8.95 12.14 21.97
N GLN A 107 -8.65 13.28 21.35
CA GLN A 107 -9.52 13.98 20.42
C GLN A 107 -8.85 14.04 19.06
N LEU A 108 -9.50 13.51 18.01
CA LEU A 108 -9.02 13.62 16.64
C LEU A 108 -9.09 15.07 16.15
N LEU A 109 -8.01 15.58 15.58
CA LEU A 109 -7.91 16.96 15.08
C LEU A 109 -7.76 17.03 13.57
N ALA A 110 -6.93 16.17 12.98
CA ALA A 110 -6.63 16.18 11.55
C ALA A 110 -6.24 14.78 11.06
N VAL A 111 -6.52 14.52 9.77
CA VAL A 111 -6.12 13.29 9.07
C VAL A 111 -5.57 13.60 7.70
N ASP A 112 -4.56 12.85 7.29
CA ASP A 112 -4.07 12.75 5.91
C ASP A 112 -4.15 11.27 5.50
N VAL A 113 -5.21 10.93 4.77
CA VAL A 113 -5.49 9.55 4.36
C VAL A 113 -4.49 9.06 3.33
N LEU A 114 -3.99 9.96 2.47
CA LEU A 114 -3.05 9.63 1.40
C LEU A 114 -1.67 9.25 1.94
N ARG A 115 -1.26 9.88 3.06
CA ARG A 115 0.04 9.66 3.69
C ARG A 115 -0.06 8.87 4.98
N ASP A 116 -1.27 8.39 5.29
CA ASP A 116 -1.53 7.58 6.48
C ASP A 116 -1.08 8.26 7.78
N LEU A 117 -1.39 9.56 7.95
CA LEU A 117 -1.07 10.35 9.12
C LEU A 117 -2.33 10.84 9.83
N ALA A 118 -2.24 10.99 11.13
CA ALA A 118 -3.27 11.63 11.96
C ALA A 118 -2.63 12.42 13.10
N VAL A 119 -3.33 13.48 13.53
CA VAL A 119 -2.99 14.25 14.72
C VAL A 119 -4.17 14.22 15.67
N VAL A 120 -3.89 13.87 16.92
CA VAL A 120 -4.86 13.87 18.01
C VAL A 120 -4.38 14.78 19.15
N ARG A 121 -5.29 15.28 19.96
CA ARG A 121 -5.02 16.05 21.18
C ARG A 121 -5.25 15.18 22.41
N ILE A 122 -4.42 15.38 23.43
CA ILE A 122 -4.56 14.76 24.75
C ILE A 122 -4.51 15.82 25.85
N ASP A 123 -4.78 15.41 27.09
CA ASP A 123 -4.82 16.27 28.27
C ASP A 123 -3.44 16.48 28.95
N ARG A 124 -2.35 16.27 28.21
CA ARG A 124 -0.97 16.36 28.71
C ARG A 124 -0.05 17.08 27.72
N GLN A 125 0.95 17.81 28.24
CA GLN A 125 1.99 18.43 27.46
C GLN A 125 3.19 17.52 27.25
N GLY A 126 3.88 17.65 26.13
CA GLY A 126 5.11 16.94 25.81
C GLY A 126 6.30 17.40 26.64
N SER A 127 7.24 16.50 26.91
CA SER A 127 8.46 16.75 27.70
C SER A 127 9.50 17.63 26.95
N GLY A 128 9.29 17.86 25.64
CA GLY A 128 10.20 18.64 24.84
C GLY A 128 11.14 17.81 23.94
N PHE A 129 11.01 16.50 23.93
CA PHE A 129 11.92 15.63 23.17
C PHE A 129 11.61 15.58 21.67
N PHE A 130 10.38 15.25 21.26
CA PHE A 130 10.05 15.09 19.85
C PHE A 130 9.76 16.43 19.17
N ARG A 131 10.79 16.97 18.50
CA ARG A 131 10.71 18.23 17.75
C ARG A 131 10.64 17.96 16.26
N LEU A 132 9.81 18.73 15.57
CA LEU A 132 9.77 18.70 14.10
C LEU A 132 11.14 19.06 13.52
N PRO A 133 11.59 18.40 12.45
CA PRO A 133 12.83 18.74 11.79
C PRO A 133 12.73 20.13 11.13
N ASP A 134 13.89 20.79 10.96
CA ASP A 134 13.99 21.93 10.07
C ASP A 134 13.57 21.50 8.65
N PRO A 135 12.74 22.28 7.91
CA PRO A 135 12.32 21.97 6.56
C PRO A 135 13.47 21.70 5.58
N SER A 136 14.64 22.31 5.82
CA SER A 136 15.84 22.09 5.01
C SER A 136 16.64 20.82 5.39
N ALA A 137 16.30 20.17 6.51
CA ALA A 137 17.02 19.01 7.00
C ALA A 137 16.83 17.81 6.08
N GLN A 138 17.91 17.30 5.53
CA GLN A 138 17.92 16.10 4.70
C GLN A 138 18.56 14.93 5.44
N LEU A 139 18.09 13.74 5.15
CA LEU A 139 18.70 12.48 5.60
C LEU A 139 19.74 12.05 4.59
N ALA A 140 20.91 11.62 5.06
CA ALA A 140 21.92 11.01 4.22
C ALA A 140 21.65 9.51 4.09
N GLN A 141 21.70 8.95 2.88
CA GLN A 141 21.57 7.51 2.67
C GLN A 141 22.65 6.77 3.47
N GLY A 142 22.24 5.75 4.24
CA GLY A 142 23.08 5.08 5.21
C GLY A 142 23.04 5.69 6.63
N GLU A 143 22.33 6.82 6.83
CA GLU A 143 22.14 7.41 8.16
C GLU A 143 21.43 6.43 9.09
N HIS A 144 21.93 6.30 10.31
CA HIS A 144 21.37 5.42 11.32
C HIS A 144 20.09 6.01 11.91
N LEU A 145 19.00 5.24 11.90
CA LEU A 145 17.71 5.63 12.45
C LEU A 145 17.26 4.67 13.56
N TYR A 146 16.46 5.20 14.46
CA TYR A 146 15.90 4.53 15.61
C TYR A 146 14.38 4.63 15.57
N ALA A 147 13.70 3.50 15.34
CA ALA A 147 12.25 3.43 15.33
C ALA A 147 11.74 3.02 16.73
N LEU A 148 10.81 3.82 17.27
CA LEU A 148 10.22 3.58 18.58
C LEU A 148 8.73 3.24 18.44
N GLY A 149 8.20 2.42 19.35
CA GLY A 149 6.80 2.02 19.36
C GLY A 149 6.53 0.86 20.31
N ASN A 150 5.29 0.37 20.30
CA ASN A 150 4.86 -0.76 21.15
C ASN A 150 4.55 -1.99 20.28
N PRO A 151 5.56 -2.81 19.93
CA PRO A 151 5.35 -3.96 19.07
C PRO A 151 4.45 -5.00 19.75
N LEU A 152 3.43 -5.46 19.04
CA LEU A 152 2.53 -6.55 19.43
C LEU A 152 1.88 -6.35 20.82
N ASP A 153 1.76 -5.11 21.31
CA ASP A 153 1.26 -4.79 22.66
C ASP A 153 2.11 -5.44 23.80
N LEU A 154 3.40 -5.66 23.53
CA LEU A 154 4.33 -6.31 24.49
C LEU A 154 5.12 -5.30 25.33
N GLY A 155 4.91 -4.01 25.14
CA GLY A 155 5.65 -2.92 25.75
C GLY A 155 6.45 -2.12 24.73
N PHE A 156 6.86 -0.90 25.14
CA PHE A 156 7.61 -0.02 24.26
C PHE A 156 9.01 -0.53 23.98
N ALA A 157 9.41 -0.46 22.73
CA ALA A 157 10.70 -0.92 22.24
C ALA A 157 11.34 0.11 21.31
N ILE A 158 12.64 -0.02 21.11
CA ILE A 158 13.43 0.71 20.11
C ILE A 158 14.06 -0.30 19.16
N SER A 159 13.96 -0.03 17.85
CA SER A 159 14.57 -0.82 16.78
C SER A 159 15.56 0.04 16.01
N GLU A 160 16.74 -0.48 15.73
CA GLU A 160 17.80 0.21 15.01
C GLU A 160 17.86 -0.24 13.55
N GLY A 161 18.21 0.67 12.65
CA GLY A 161 18.42 0.39 11.23
C GLY A 161 18.95 1.60 10.48
N THR A 162 19.00 1.53 9.16
CA THR A 162 19.52 2.59 8.32
C THR A 162 18.45 3.11 7.35
N TYR A 163 18.57 4.38 7.02
CA TYR A 163 17.83 4.99 5.92
C TYR A 163 18.46 4.62 4.58
N ASN A 164 17.67 4.03 3.66
CA ASN A 164 18.14 3.51 2.39
C ASN A 164 17.60 4.27 1.16
N GLY A 165 17.09 5.48 1.37
CA GLY A 165 16.58 6.33 0.30
C GLY A 165 15.06 6.44 0.28
N VAL A 166 14.55 7.17 -0.72
CA VAL A 166 13.11 7.43 -0.92
C VAL A 166 12.56 6.46 -1.95
N ILE A 167 11.42 5.87 -1.64
CA ILE A 167 10.63 5.08 -2.58
C ILE A 167 9.52 5.97 -3.13
N ARG A 168 9.52 6.17 -4.47
CA ARG A 168 8.57 7.01 -5.21
C ARG A 168 7.52 6.22 -5.99
N ARG A 169 7.38 4.94 -5.69
CA ARG A 169 6.43 4.05 -6.40
C ARG A 169 5.01 4.10 -5.85
N ASP A 170 4.83 4.71 -4.70
CA ASP A 170 3.55 4.80 -4.01
C ASP A 170 2.86 6.16 -4.28
N PHE A 171 1.67 6.35 -3.74
CA PHE A 171 0.90 7.60 -3.84
C PHE A 171 1.61 8.78 -3.17
N SER A 172 2.51 8.49 -2.24
CA SER A 172 3.39 9.44 -1.58
C SER A 172 4.79 8.88 -1.44
N ASP A 173 5.77 9.76 -1.27
CA ASP A 173 7.13 9.34 -0.95
C ASP A 173 7.15 8.59 0.38
N LEU A 174 7.88 7.47 0.43
CA LEU A 174 8.16 6.71 1.65
C LEU A 174 9.67 6.58 1.83
N LEU A 175 10.14 6.62 3.08
CA LEU A 175 11.53 6.34 3.40
C LEU A 175 11.70 4.83 3.57
N LEU A 176 12.70 4.27 2.91
CA LEU A 176 13.10 2.87 3.10
C LEU A 176 13.99 2.75 4.33
N PHE A 177 13.57 1.93 5.28
CA PHE A 177 14.23 1.66 6.54
C PHE A 177 14.56 0.17 6.68
N SER A 178 15.81 -0.15 6.99
CA SER A 178 16.27 -1.55 7.14
C SER A 178 16.20 -2.08 8.58
N GLY A 179 15.51 -1.38 9.48
CA GLY A 179 15.21 -1.86 10.82
C GLY A 179 13.88 -2.62 10.89
N ALA A 180 13.72 -3.45 11.91
CA ALA A 180 12.49 -4.20 12.13
C ALA A 180 11.35 -3.29 12.59
N LEU A 181 10.23 -3.29 11.87
CA LEU A 181 8.95 -2.75 12.31
C LEU A 181 7.94 -3.89 12.43
N ASN A 182 7.23 -3.94 13.56
CA ASN A 182 6.19 -4.92 13.83
C ASN A 182 4.83 -4.25 14.01
N SER A 183 3.76 -5.02 13.90
CA SER A 183 2.40 -4.56 14.21
C SER A 183 2.39 -3.92 15.61
N GLY A 184 1.70 -2.79 15.77
CA GLY A 184 1.69 -1.99 16.99
C GLY A 184 2.75 -0.88 17.02
N MET A 185 3.82 -0.94 16.23
CA MET A 185 4.79 0.18 16.10
C MET A 185 4.31 1.27 15.12
N SER A 186 3.27 1.01 14.35
CA SER A 186 2.64 1.99 13.46
C SER A 186 2.22 3.24 14.23
N GLY A 187 2.53 4.42 13.68
CA GLY A 187 2.28 5.73 14.31
C GLY A 187 3.36 6.19 15.28
N GLY A 188 4.29 5.31 15.66
CA GLY A 188 5.46 5.69 16.44
C GLY A 188 6.50 6.45 15.60
N PRO A 189 7.41 7.18 16.26
CA PRO A 189 8.43 7.96 15.56
C PRO A 189 9.62 7.11 15.13
N SER A 190 10.22 7.46 13.99
CA SER A 190 11.61 7.12 13.68
C SER A 190 12.47 8.36 13.76
N ILE A 191 13.58 8.29 14.51
CA ILE A 191 14.46 9.42 14.83
C ILE A 191 15.90 9.16 14.44
N THR A 192 16.67 10.22 14.22
CA THR A 192 18.12 10.17 14.05
C THR A 192 18.84 10.00 15.37
N ALA A 193 20.14 9.77 15.36
CA ALA A 193 20.99 9.71 16.57
C ALA A 193 20.98 11.00 17.42
N SER A 194 20.59 12.14 16.83
CA SER A 194 20.40 13.43 17.53
C SER A 194 18.99 13.63 18.10
N GLY A 195 18.08 12.64 17.97
CA GLY A 195 16.68 12.74 18.44
C GLY A 195 15.74 13.47 17.47
N ARG A 196 16.22 13.90 16.29
CA ARG A 196 15.40 14.57 15.27
C ARG A 196 14.44 13.58 14.63
N ILE A 197 13.18 13.93 14.48
CA ILE A 197 12.18 13.11 13.78
C ILE A 197 12.57 12.99 12.30
N ALA A 198 12.78 11.76 11.85
CA ALA A 198 13.00 11.41 10.44
C ALA A 198 11.69 11.08 9.74
N GLY A 199 10.79 10.40 10.43
CA GLY A 199 9.50 10.01 9.90
C GLY A 199 8.63 9.28 10.92
N VAL A 200 7.45 8.82 10.46
CA VAL A 200 6.48 8.05 11.24
C VAL A 200 6.46 6.61 10.73
N ASN A 201 6.56 5.65 11.63
CA ASN A 201 6.51 4.22 11.30
C ASN A 201 5.15 3.86 10.69
N VAL A 202 5.11 3.21 9.52
CA VAL A 202 3.83 2.90 8.87
C VAL A 202 3.63 1.42 8.59
N ALA A 203 4.60 0.74 8.00
CA ALA A 203 4.44 -0.63 7.54
C ALA A 203 5.77 -1.36 7.36
N HIS A 204 5.66 -2.68 7.16
CA HIS A 204 6.74 -3.54 6.68
C HIS A 204 6.23 -4.41 5.52
N ARG A 205 7.12 -4.84 4.64
CA ARG A 205 6.77 -5.83 3.62
C ARG A 205 6.70 -7.22 4.25
N ARG A 206 5.62 -7.94 3.98
CA ARG A 206 5.46 -9.33 4.47
C ARG A 206 6.31 -10.34 3.70
N ASP A 207 6.73 -9.99 2.48
CA ASP A 207 7.53 -10.79 1.54
C ASP A 207 9.01 -10.39 1.51
N GLY A 208 9.46 -9.56 2.46
CA GLY A 208 10.85 -9.10 2.58
C GLY A 208 11.28 -8.95 4.04
N GLU A 209 12.44 -9.50 4.39
CA GLU A 209 13.03 -9.29 5.71
C GLU A 209 13.66 -7.89 5.81
N LEU A 210 13.44 -7.19 6.92
CA LEU A 210 13.99 -5.86 7.21
C LEU A 210 13.68 -4.81 6.13
N VAL A 211 12.55 -4.94 5.44
CA VAL A 211 12.04 -3.96 4.49
C VAL A 211 10.87 -3.23 5.14
N SER A 212 11.17 -2.10 5.74
CA SER A 212 10.21 -1.27 6.49
C SER A 212 10.09 0.11 5.86
N PHE A 213 8.95 0.76 6.08
CA PHE A 213 8.64 2.06 5.50
C PHE A 213 8.28 3.07 6.56
N LEU A 214 8.73 4.31 6.34
CA LEU A 214 8.38 5.44 7.19
C LEU A 214 7.73 6.52 6.32
N VAL A 215 6.72 7.19 6.86
CA VAL A 215 6.19 8.41 6.27
C VAL A 215 7.16 9.55 6.59
N PRO A 216 7.69 10.30 5.59
CA PRO A 216 8.62 11.39 5.84
C PRO A 216 8.07 12.47 6.77
N ALA A 217 8.91 12.99 7.67
CA ALA A 217 8.50 13.97 8.66
C ALA A 217 8.02 15.31 8.08
N HIS A 218 8.41 15.67 6.84
CA HIS A 218 7.95 16.92 6.21
C HIS A 218 6.43 16.93 5.94
N TYR A 219 5.78 15.76 5.77
CA TYR A 219 4.33 15.69 5.65
C TYR A 219 3.60 16.07 6.94
N LEU A 220 4.23 15.88 8.10
CA LEU A 220 3.66 16.30 9.39
C LEU A 220 3.47 17.81 9.47
N GLN A 221 4.39 18.60 8.93
CA GLN A 221 4.28 20.06 8.97
C GLN A 221 3.06 20.55 8.21
N ALA A 222 2.79 19.95 7.04
CA ALA A 222 1.60 20.26 6.25
C ALA A 222 0.32 19.87 7.00
N LEU A 223 0.28 18.68 7.60
CA LEU A 223 -0.87 18.23 8.38
C LEU A 223 -1.13 19.09 9.62
N LEU A 224 -0.08 19.44 10.38
CA LEU A 224 -0.21 20.31 11.54
C LEU A 224 -0.70 21.70 11.17
N SER A 225 -0.27 22.24 10.03
CA SER A 225 -0.71 23.54 9.52
C SER A 225 -2.17 23.55 9.04
N SER A 226 -2.75 22.36 8.78
CA SER A 226 -4.16 22.22 8.39
C SER A 226 -5.13 22.16 9.57
N ILE A 227 -4.63 22.08 10.81
CA ILE A 227 -5.47 22.05 12.01
C ILE A 227 -6.15 23.39 12.19
N GLY A 228 -7.49 23.39 12.09
CA GLY A 228 -8.32 24.57 12.35
C GLY A 228 -8.49 24.86 13.84
N GLU A 229 -9.14 26.00 14.15
CA GLU A 229 -9.45 26.37 15.55
C GLU A 229 -10.35 25.34 16.23
N LYS A 230 -11.25 24.70 15.47
CA LYS A 230 -12.12 23.62 15.95
C LYS A 230 -11.95 22.40 15.04
N PRO A 231 -11.82 21.19 15.62
CA PRO A 231 -11.80 19.97 14.83
C PRO A 231 -13.14 19.76 14.13
N PRO A 232 -13.16 19.11 12.95
CA PRO A 232 -14.39 18.67 12.30
C PRO A 232 -15.21 17.75 13.23
N GLU A 233 -16.53 17.89 13.21
CA GLU A 233 -17.43 16.95 13.88
C GLU A 233 -17.54 15.64 13.10
N ASP A 234 -17.39 15.70 11.76
CA ASP A 234 -17.39 14.58 10.83
C ASP A 234 -16.20 14.71 9.88
N PHE A 235 -15.36 13.68 9.83
CA PHE A 235 -14.19 13.61 8.96
C PHE A 235 -14.49 12.98 7.59
N ASN A 236 -15.66 12.37 7.38
CA ASN A 236 -16.00 11.72 6.11
C ASN A 236 -15.94 12.68 4.90
N PRO A 237 -16.46 13.92 4.96
CA PRO A 237 -16.33 14.87 3.85
C PRO A 237 -14.88 15.26 3.55
N LEU A 238 -14.05 15.41 4.59
CA LEU A 238 -12.63 15.74 4.43
C LEU A 238 -11.86 14.57 3.77
N ILE A 239 -12.12 13.35 4.21
CA ILE A 239 -11.52 12.12 3.64
C ILE A 239 -11.97 11.98 2.18
N ALA A 240 -13.25 12.17 1.88
CA ALA A 240 -13.77 12.11 0.52
C ALA A 240 -13.10 13.15 -0.39
N ALA A 241 -12.93 14.39 0.09
CA ALA A 241 -12.28 15.46 -0.66
C ALA A 241 -10.82 15.13 -0.99
N GLN A 242 -10.03 14.63 -0.02
CA GLN A 242 -8.64 14.19 -0.24
C GLN A 242 -8.55 13.10 -1.32
N LEU A 243 -9.44 12.11 -1.25
CA LEU A 243 -9.48 11.00 -2.21
C LEU A 243 -9.94 11.45 -3.60
N LEU A 244 -10.93 12.35 -3.69
CA LEU A 244 -11.40 12.93 -4.95
C LEU A 244 -10.33 13.77 -5.64
N GLU A 245 -9.60 14.59 -4.90
CA GLU A 245 -8.48 15.36 -5.43
C GLU A 245 -7.39 14.44 -5.97
N HIS A 246 -6.99 13.46 -5.15
CA HIS A 246 -5.95 12.51 -5.51
C HIS A 246 -6.30 11.71 -6.77
N GLN A 247 -7.51 11.17 -6.86
CA GLN A 247 -7.93 10.37 -8.02
C GLN A 247 -7.98 11.21 -9.31
N GLY A 248 -8.33 12.49 -9.19
CA GLY A 248 -8.29 13.43 -10.31
C GLY A 248 -6.86 13.57 -10.88
N VAL A 249 -5.90 13.89 -10.02
CA VAL A 249 -4.48 14.01 -10.40
C VAL A 249 -3.93 12.68 -10.94
N MET A 250 -4.28 11.56 -10.32
CA MET A 250 -3.86 10.24 -10.77
C MET A 250 -4.40 9.92 -12.17
N LEU A 251 -5.69 10.17 -12.43
CA LEU A 251 -6.30 9.90 -13.71
C LEU A 251 -5.76 10.83 -14.82
N ASP A 252 -5.56 12.11 -14.52
CA ASP A 252 -4.99 13.05 -15.48
C ASP A 252 -3.59 12.59 -15.93
N ARG A 253 -2.75 12.11 -15.02
CA ARG A 253 -1.45 11.48 -15.37
C ARG A 253 -1.62 10.18 -16.17
N LEU A 254 -2.59 9.34 -15.80
CA LEU A 254 -2.86 8.09 -16.49
C LEU A 254 -3.28 8.32 -17.94
N LEU A 255 -4.04 9.39 -18.20
CA LEU A 255 -4.58 9.77 -19.50
C LEU A 255 -3.85 10.95 -20.18
N GLU A 256 -2.70 11.39 -19.65
CA GLU A 256 -1.86 12.43 -20.24
C GLU A 256 -1.50 12.14 -21.72
N SER A 257 -1.39 10.86 -22.05
CA SER A 257 -1.25 10.37 -23.43
C SER A 257 -2.22 9.19 -23.65
N PRO A 258 -2.60 8.89 -24.90
CA PRO A 258 -3.43 7.72 -25.23
C PRO A 258 -2.86 6.44 -24.62
N LEU A 259 -3.75 5.50 -24.26
CA LEU A 259 -3.33 4.19 -23.78
C LEU A 259 -2.51 3.48 -24.86
N THR A 260 -1.45 2.80 -24.44
CA THR A 260 -0.58 2.03 -25.35
C THR A 260 -1.31 0.80 -25.85
N LEU A 261 -1.27 0.53 -27.15
CA LEU A 261 -1.89 -0.65 -27.72
C LEU A 261 -0.87 -1.80 -27.79
N LYS A 262 -1.17 -2.91 -27.12
CA LYS A 262 -0.40 -4.16 -27.22
C LYS A 262 -1.18 -5.18 -28.03
N GLN A 263 -0.47 -5.92 -28.88
CA GLN A 263 -1.09 -7.00 -29.67
C GLN A 263 -1.32 -8.23 -28.80
N LEU A 264 -2.53 -8.80 -28.89
CA LEU A 264 -2.93 -10.03 -28.23
C LEU A 264 -3.72 -10.89 -29.22
N GLY A 265 -3.03 -11.78 -29.92
CA GLY A 265 -3.61 -12.54 -31.04
C GLY A 265 -4.04 -11.65 -32.20
N ALA A 266 -5.31 -11.77 -32.59
CA ALA A 266 -5.93 -10.97 -33.66
C ALA A 266 -6.42 -9.59 -33.19
N TYR A 267 -6.13 -9.18 -31.96
CA TYR A 267 -6.62 -7.93 -31.38
C TYR A 267 -5.47 -7.02 -30.94
N ARG A 268 -5.73 -5.72 -30.89
CA ARG A 268 -4.92 -4.72 -30.20
C ARG A 268 -5.70 -4.23 -29.00
N VAL A 269 -5.06 -4.25 -27.83
CA VAL A 269 -5.71 -3.98 -26.53
C VAL A 269 -5.03 -2.82 -25.81
N PRO A 270 -5.80 -1.92 -25.20
CA PRO A 270 -5.28 -0.77 -24.47
C PRO A 270 -4.65 -1.20 -23.14
N VAL A 271 -3.42 -0.79 -22.91
CA VAL A 271 -2.70 -0.97 -21.65
C VAL A 271 -2.02 0.33 -21.25
N ARG A 272 -1.71 0.46 -19.98
CA ARG A 272 -0.83 1.51 -19.47
C ARG A 272 0.28 0.87 -18.67
N GLU A 273 1.51 1.22 -18.98
CA GLU A 273 2.68 0.84 -18.19
C GLU A 273 3.38 2.11 -17.71
N SER A 274 3.55 2.21 -16.39
CA SER A 274 4.18 3.35 -15.71
C SER A 274 4.92 2.86 -14.46
N GLU A 275 5.56 3.77 -13.74
CA GLU A 275 6.18 3.43 -12.46
C GLU A 275 5.18 2.85 -11.45
N GLN A 276 3.92 3.29 -11.50
CA GLN A 276 2.85 2.90 -10.56
C GLN A 276 2.00 1.74 -11.08
N LEU A 277 1.86 1.57 -12.40
CA LEU A 277 1.04 0.54 -13.04
C LEU A 277 1.93 -0.42 -13.83
N ARG A 278 2.07 -1.65 -13.36
CA ARG A 278 2.91 -2.67 -13.98
C ARG A 278 2.12 -3.70 -14.74
N CYS A 279 2.66 -4.12 -15.86
CA CYS A 279 2.04 -5.10 -16.75
C CYS A 279 2.78 -6.44 -16.72
N TRP A 280 2.01 -7.52 -16.68
CA TRP A 280 2.48 -8.90 -16.69
C TRP A 280 1.74 -9.67 -17.78
N GLY A 281 2.45 -10.58 -18.44
CA GLY A 281 1.86 -11.50 -19.42
C GLY A 281 1.88 -12.92 -18.90
N ASP A 282 0.82 -13.69 -19.19
CA ASP A 282 0.74 -15.13 -18.93
C ASP A 282 0.11 -15.85 -20.12
N THR A 283 0.53 -17.10 -20.35
CA THR A 283 -0.02 -17.96 -21.41
C THR A 283 -0.36 -19.33 -20.86
N ASN A 284 -1.58 -19.77 -21.11
CA ASN A 284 -2.01 -21.14 -20.81
C ASN A 284 -2.12 -21.95 -22.11
N THR A 285 -1.04 -22.61 -22.49
CA THR A 285 -1.00 -23.51 -23.65
C THR A 285 -1.41 -24.96 -23.32
N ARG A 286 -1.71 -25.26 -22.04
CA ARG A 286 -2.11 -26.61 -21.61
C ARG A 286 -3.55 -26.90 -22.03
N GLN A 287 -3.70 -27.83 -22.99
CA GLN A 287 -4.95 -28.22 -23.66
C GLN A 287 -6.01 -28.92 -22.76
N ARG A 288 -5.96 -28.78 -21.45
CA ARG A 288 -6.88 -29.53 -20.56
C ARG A 288 -8.35 -29.16 -20.69
N ASN A 289 -8.66 -27.94 -21.15
CA ASN A 289 -10.04 -27.41 -21.18
C ASN A 289 -10.61 -27.20 -22.58
N GLY A 290 -9.89 -27.63 -23.63
CA GLY A 290 -10.35 -27.49 -25.02
C GLY A 290 -10.28 -26.06 -25.59
N TYR A 291 -9.55 -25.15 -24.91
CA TYR A 291 -9.13 -23.85 -25.40
C TYR A 291 -7.72 -23.51 -24.91
N SER A 292 -7.02 -22.67 -25.63
CA SER A 292 -5.77 -22.04 -25.18
C SER A 292 -6.05 -20.58 -24.80
N GLY A 293 -5.21 -20.00 -23.97
CA GLY A 293 -5.38 -18.64 -23.50
C GLY A 293 -4.06 -17.87 -23.43
N ALA A 294 -4.12 -16.58 -23.65
CA ALA A 294 -3.06 -15.63 -23.35
C ALA A 294 -3.66 -14.45 -22.58
N ARG A 295 -2.95 -13.94 -21.61
CA ARG A 295 -3.43 -12.85 -20.76
C ARG A 295 -2.39 -11.75 -20.64
N ILE A 296 -2.85 -10.49 -20.65
CA ILE A 296 -2.08 -9.32 -20.23
C ILE A 296 -2.85 -8.71 -19.07
N GLN A 297 -2.15 -8.46 -17.97
CA GLN A 297 -2.72 -7.81 -16.79
C GLN A 297 -1.81 -6.68 -16.37
N CYS A 298 -2.37 -5.47 -16.22
CA CYS A 298 -1.69 -4.30 -15.68
C CYS A 298 -2.42 -3.89 -14.40
N SER A 299 -1.70 -3.71 -13.31
CA SER A 299 -2.30 -3.29 -12.04
C SER A 299 -1.34 -2.42 -11.24
N MET A 300 -1.89 -1.54 -10.43
CA MET A 300 -1.13 -0.82 -9.40
C MET A 300 -0.73 -1.80 -8.29
N GLU A 301 0.45 -1.61 -7.73
CA GLU A 301 0.93 -2.43 -6.59
C GLU A 301 0.39 -1.89 -5.26
N SER A 302 0.07 -0.60 -5.21
CA SER A 302 -0.35 0.10 -4.00
C SER A 302 -1.84 0.43 -4.01
N SER A 303 -2.39 0.60 -2.82
CA SER A 303 -3.75 1.08 -2.58
C SER A 303 -3.77 1.94 -1.32
N ILE A 304 -4.65 2.94 -1.28
CA ILE A 304 -4.87 3.80 -0.13
C ILE A 304 -5.75 3.06 0.87
N PHE A 305 -5.34 3.03 2.12
CA PHE A 305 -6.12 2.47 3.21
C PHE A 305 -7.18 3.49 3.65
N VAL A 306 -8.44 3.11 3.65
CA VAL A 306 -9.56 3.90 4.20
C VAL A 306 -10.07 3.28 5.51
N SER A 307 -10.33 1.96 5.47
CA SER A 307 -10.68 1.16 6.65
C SER A 307 -10.17 -0.26 6.50
N SER A 308 -10.38 -1.11 7.52
CA SER A 308 -10.06 -2.55 7.45
C SER A 308 -10.76 -3.26 6.29
N GLU A 309 -11.92 -2.76 5.86
CA GLU A 309 -12.75 -3.33 4.81
C GLU A 309 -12.67 -2.57 3.48
N LEU A 310 -12.12 -1.35 3.48
CA LEU A 310 -12.09 -0.48 2.32
C LEU A 310 -10.68 -0.01 1.99
N ARG A 311 -10.23 -0.40 0.80
CA ARG A 311 -9.03 0.15 0.15
C ARG A 311 -9.42 0.78 -1.18
N THR A 312 -8.77 1.87 -1.54
CA THR A 312 -9.08 2.69 -2.70
C THR A 312 -7.82 3.12 -3.47
N GLY A 313 -7.97 3.98 -4.48
CA GLY A 313 -6.84 4.50 -5.26
C GLY A 313 -6.17 3.44 -6.13
N HIS A 314 -6.89 2.41 -6.60
CA HIS A 314 -6.32 1.30 -7.35
C HIS A 314 -6.95 1.19 -8.73
N VAL A 315 -6.11 1.08 -9.76
CA VAL A 315 -6.51 0.82 -11.16
C VAL A 315 -5.94 -0.52 -11.59
N ALA A 316 -6.77 -1.32 -12.25
CA ALA A 316 -6.36 -2.57 -12.87
C ALA A 316 -7.00 -2.71 -14.26
N ILE A 317 -6.21 -3.20 -15.22
CA ILE A 317 -6.62 -3.50 -16.59
C ILE A 317 -6.20 -4.94 -16.88
N SER A 318 -7.10 -5.76 -17.42
CA SER A 318 -6.75 -7.10 -17.85
C SER A 318 -7.43 -7.48 -19.15
N HIS A 319 -6.69 -8.20 -20.00
CA HIS A 319 -7.16 -8.75 -21.26
C HIS A 319 -6.83 -10.23 -21.33
N SER A 320 -7.81 -11.06 -21.61
CA SER A 320 -7.68 -12.52 -21.70
C SER A 320 -8.20 -12.98 -23.06
N LEU A 321 -7.29 -13.40 -23.91
CA LEU A 321 -7.64 -14.01 -25.19
C LEU A 321 -7.90 -15.50 -24.97
N LEU A 322 -9.04 -15.96 -25.40
CA LEU A 322 -9.40 -17.37 -25.48
C LEU A 322 -9.40 -17.78 -26.96
N GLN A 323 -8.74 -18.87 -27.28
CA GLN A 323 -8.75 -19.46 -28.62
C GLN A 323 -9.24 -20.90 -28.53
N ARG A 324 -10.22 -21.22 -29.34
CA ARG A 324 -10.81 -22.56 -29.40
C ARG A 324 -9.76 -23.60 -29.81
N ASN A 325 -9.67 -24.67 -29.03
CA ASN A 325 -8.76 -25.77 -29.30
C ASN A 325 -9.38 -27.09 -28.83
N GLY A 326 -10.06 -27.78 -29.74
CA GLY A 326 -10.70 -29.06 -29.46
C GLY A 326 -12.16 -29.02 -29.00
N LEU A 327 -12.70 -27.89 -28.58
CA LEU A 327 -14.14 -27.71 -28.36
C LEU A 327 -14.88 -27.50 -29.69
N ASP A 328 -16.15 -27.93 -29.76
CA ASP A 328 -17.05 -27.41 -30.79
C ASP A 328 -17.41 -25.92 -30.50
N ARG A 329 -17.95 -25.21 -31.51
CA ARG A 329 -18.24 -23.78 -31.40
C ARG A 329 -19.26 -23.45 -30.30
N TRP A 330 -20.26 -24.30 -30.11
CA TRP A 330 -21.28 -24.06 -29.08
C TRP A 330 -20.73 -24.20 -27.66
N ARG A 331 -19.92 -25.21 -27.43
CA ARG A 331 -19.25 -25.39 -26.14
C ARG A 331 -18.24 -24.28 -25.88
N PHE A 332 -17.49 -23.85 -26.89
CA PHE A 332 -16.56 -22.73 -26.76
C PHE A 332 -17.30 -21.43 -26.41
N ALA A 333 -18.37 -21.08 -27.16
CA ALA A 333 -19.18 -19.90 -26.89
C ALA A 333 -19.80 -19.93 -25.48
N ARG A 334 -20.26 -21.09 -25.04
CA ARG A 334 -20.74 -21.29 -23.65
C ARG A 334 -19.65 -21.05 -22.63
N THR A 335 -18.44 -21.59 -22.84
CA THR A 335 -17.29 -21.39 -21.95
C THR A 335 -16.88 -19.91 -21.88
N ALA A 336 -16.78 -19.22 -23.01
CA ALA A 336 -16.48 -17.81 -23.05
C ALA A 336 -17.54 -16.98 -22.30
N ARG A 337 -18.82 -17.29 -22.47
CA ARG A 337 -19.92 -16.65 -21.74
C ARG A 337 -19.85 -16.90 -20.24
N GLU A 338 -19.58 -18.14 -19.80
CA GLU A 338 -19.46 -18.49 -18.38
C GLU A 338 -18.29 -17.73 -17.75
N LEU A 339 -17.12 -17.70 -18.40
CA LEU A 339 -15.95 -16.95 -17.91
C LEU A 339 -16.21 -15.42 -17.84
N PHE A 340 -16.93 -14.88 -18.82
CA PHE A 340 -17.35 -13.47 -18.82
C PHE A 340 -18.31 -13.18 -17.65
N SER A 341 -19.32 -14.02 -17.46
CA SER A 341 -20.28 -13.87 -16.35
C SER A 341 -19.60 -13.98 -14.98
N ASP A 342 -18.66 -14.93 -14.82
CA ASP A 342 -17.91 -15.12 -13.59
C ASP A 342 -17.07 -13.87 -13.22
N GLN A 343 -16.57 -13.11 -14.20
CA GLN A 343 -15.85 -11.87 -13.93
C GLN A 343 -16.78 -10.82 -13.30
N ILE A 344 -18.01 -10.67 -13.83
CA ILE A 344 -18.99 -9.70 -13.36
C ILE A 344 -19.45 -10.02 -11.92
N PHE A 345 -19.68 -11.29 -11.61
CA PHE A 345 -20.19 -11.72 -10.30
C PHE A 345 -19.13 -11.78 -9.19
N ARG A 346 -17.84 -11.65 -9.50
CA ARG A 346 -16.75 -11.65 -8.52
C ARG A 346 -16.50 -10.30 -7.85
N SER A 347 -17.18 -9.23 -8.25
CA SER A 347 -17.09 -7.95 -7.56
C SER A 347 -17.57 -8.12 -6.11
N SER A 348 -16.65 -7.99 -5.16
CA SER A 348 -16.95 -8.09 -3.72
C SER A 348 -17.59 -6.78 -3.26
N PHE A 349 -18.76 -6.87 -2.69
CA PHE A 349 -19.38 -5.79 -1.92
C PHE A 349 -19.24 -6.11 -0.43
N ASN A 350 -19.15 -5.05 0.34
CA ASN A 350 -19.12 -5.09 1.80
C ASN A 350 -19.96 -3.92 2.34
N ASP A 351 -20.02 -3.78 3.65
CA ASP A 351 -20.82 -2.73 4.28
C ASP A 351 -20.32 -1.31 3.96
N SER A 352 -19.12 -1.15 3.42
CA SER A 352 -18.53 0.15 3.06
C SER A 352 -18.93 0.64 1.66
N ILE A 353 -19.39 -0.24 0.76
CA ILE A 353 -19.80 0.09 -0.62
C ILE A 353 -21.15 -0.53 -0.96
N SER A 354 -21.95 0.20 -1.74
CA SER A 354 -23.24 -0.28 -2.23
C SER A 354 -23.11 -1.47 -3.18
N GLY A 355 -24.18 -2.23 -3.33
CA GLY A 355 -24.28 -3.19 -4.43
C GLY A 355 -24.08 -2.50 -5.78
N PRO A 356 -23.49 -3.21 -6.77
CA PRO A 356 -23.23 -2.62 -8.10
C PRO A 356 -24.54 -2.33 -8.86
N VAL A 357 -24.58 -1.16 -9.49
CA VAL A 357 -25.59 -0.81 -10.50
C VAL A 357 -24.91 -0.92 -11.85
N CYS A 358 -25.40 -1.80 -12.70
CA CYS A 358 -24.78 -2.13 -13.97
C CYS A 358 -25.65 -1.77 -15.15
N THR A 359 -25.02 -1.31 -16.25
CA THR A 359 -25.62 -1.15 -17.57
C THR A 359 -24.87 -2.06 -18.54
N GLU A 360 -25.63 -2.73 -19.40
CA GLU A 360 -25.12 -3.62 -20.43
C GLU A 360 -25.56 -3.13 -21.80
N ASP A 361 -24.64 -3.16 -22.78
CA ASP A 361 -24.92 -2.82 -24.18
C ASP A 361 -24.01 -3.57 -25.15
N PHE A 362 -24.45 -3.63 -26.42
CA PHE A 362 -23.65 -4.05 -27.55
C PHE A 362 -23.16 -2.81 -28.27
N ILE A 363 -21.86 -2.64 -28.29
CA ILE A 363 -21.17 -1.47 -28.84
C ILE A 363 -20.20 -1.88 -29.94
N GLU A 364 -19.77 -0.91 -30.73
CA GLU A 364 -18.71 -1.09 -31.71
C GLU A 364 -17.54 -0.14 -31.38
N SER A 365 -16.35 -0.67 -31.26
CA SER A 365 -15.12 0.11 -31.09
C SER A 365 -14.15 -0.17 -32.21
N ASN A 366 -13.85 0.85 -33.03
CA ASN A 366 -12.95 0.75 -34.18
C ASN A 366 -13.27 -0.47 -35.10
N GLY A 367 -14.55 -0.68 -35.43
CA GLY A 367 -15.01 -1.82 -36.20
C GLY A 367 -15.08 -3.17 -35.46
N LEU A 368 -14.70 -3.20 -34.15
CA LEU A 368 -14.75 -4.40 -33.32
C LEU A 368 -16.05 -4.45 -32.51
N PRO A 369 -16.96 -5.40 -32.76
CA PRO A 369 -18.19 -5.52 -31.99
C PRO A 369 -17.93 -6.14 -30.60
N LEU A 370 -18.44 -5.47 -29.58
CA LEU A 370 -18.25 -5.81 -28.18
C LEU A 370 -19.61 -5.90 -27.46
N ARG A 371 -19.76 -6.87 -26.59
CA ARG A 371 -20.71 -6.80 -25.49
C ARG A 371 -20.00 -6.19 -24.31
N ALA A 372 -20.49 -5.08 -23.77
CA ALA A 372 -19.89 -4.35 -22.65
C ALA A 372 -20.85 -4.26 -21.47
N VAL A 373 -20.31 -4.38 -20.25
CA VAL A 373 -21.04 -4.22 -18.98
C VAL A 373 -20.26 -3.23 -18.12
N LEU A 374 -20.89 -2.12 -17.78
CA LEU A 374 -20.34 -1.07 -16.93
C LEU A 374 -21.07 -1.05 -15.61
N CYS A 375 -20.37 -1.20 -14.51
CA CYS A 375 -20.92 -1.25 -13.16
C CYS A 375 -20.30 -0.15 -12.28
N PHE A 376 -21.15 0.52 -11.49
CA PHE A 376 -20.74 1.43 -10.44
C PHE A 376 -21.28 0.98 -9.08
N SER A 377 -20.44 1.10 -8.05
CA SER A 377 -20.79 0.92 -6.65
C SER A 377 -20.39 2.17 -5.87
N ALA A 378 -21.34 2.82 -5.18
CA ALA A 378 -21.08 4.02 -4.40
C ALA A 378 -20.44 3.69 -3.05
N TYR A 379 -19.59 4.56 -2.54
CA TYR A 379 -19.05 4.47 -1.17
C TYR A 379 -20.08 5.02 -0.19
N ASN A 380 -20.50 4.21 0.80
CA ASN A 380 -21.62 4.54 1.67
C ASN A 380 -21.39 5.76 2.57
N LYS A 381 -20.13 6.05 2.95
CA LYS A 381 -19.74 7.15 3.83
C LYS A 381 -18.95 8.26 3.15
N LEU A 382 -18.46 8.03 1.95
CA LEU A 382 -17.58 8.96 1.23
C LEU A 382 -18.29 9.41 -0.04
N GLU A 383 -19.09 10.47 0.08
CA GLU A 383 -19.91 11.00 -1.00
C GLU A 383 -19.07 11.37 -2.24
N GLY A 384 -19.60 11.07 -3.42
CA GLY A 384 -18.94 11.34 -4.70
C GLY A 384 -17.88 10.33 -5.12
N LEU A 385 -17.58 9.33 -4.29
CA LEU A 385 -16.63 8.25 -4.60
C LEU A 385 -17.35 6.97 -4.99
N TYR A 386 -16.82 6.32 -6.01
CA TYR A 386 -17.35 5.08 -6.58
C TYR A 386 -16.23 4.08 -6.85
N THR A 387 -16.58 2.81 -6.86
CA THR A 387 -15.85 1.78 -7.58
C THR A 387 -16.47 1.63 -8.96
N LEU A 388 -15.67 1.63 -10.00
CA LEU A 388 -16.07 1.36 -11.36
C LEU A 388 -15.46 0.04 -11.82
N ASP A 389 -16.29 -0.84 -12.37
CA ASP A 389 -15.86 -2.07 -13.06
C ASP A 389 -16.48 -2.08 -14.47
N LEU A 390 -15.62 -2.22 -15.48
CA LEU A 390 -15.99 -2.35 -16.89
C LEU A 390 -15.52 -3.71 -17.38
N PHE A 391 -16.45 -4.46 -17.99
CA PHE A 391 -16.20 -5.76 -18.60
C PHE A 391 -16.59 -5.70 -20.06
N SER A 392 -15.80 -6.32 -20.94
CA SER A 392 -16.18 -6.48 -22.33
C SER A 392 -15.74 -7.81 -22.89
N VAL A 393 -16.48 -8.30 -23.89
CA VAL A 393 -16.14 -9.51 -24.65
C VAL A 393 -16.43 -9.26 -26.14
N THR A 394 -15.52 -9.70 -27.00
CA THR A 394 -15.70 -9.63 -28.46
C THR A 394 -16.77 -10.61 -28.93
N THR A 395 -17.50 -10.23 -29.99
CA THR A 395 -18.58 -11.05 -30.58
C THR A 395 -18.39 -11.32 -32.07
N ASP A 396 -17.21 -11.01 -32.61
CA ASP A 396 -16.87 -11.05 -34.04
C ASP A 396 -16.43 -12.43 -34.55
N ASP A 397 -15.78 -13.24 -33.69
CA ASP A 397 -15.16 -14.51 -34.10
C ASP A 397 -15.70 -15.71 -33.28
N PRO A 398 -16.29 -16.72 -33.94
CA PRO A 398 -16.78 -17.92 -33.23
C PRO A 398 -15.67 -18.86 -32.70
N ASP A 399 -14.43 -18.65 -33.10
CA ASP A 399 -13.27 -19.46 -32.75
C ASP A 399 -12.30 -18.76 -31.77
N SER A 400 -12.57 -17.47 -31.49
CA SER A 400 -11.78 -16.63 -30.60
C SER A 400 -12.68 -15.71 -29.76
N ALA A 401 -12.31 -15.43 -28.53
CA ALA A 401 -12.98 -14.46 -27.68
C ALA A 401 -11.95 -13.68 -26.85
N LEU A 402 -12.00 -12.36 -26.93
CA LEU A 402 -11.21 -11.47 -26.09
C LEU A 402 -12.09 -10.96 -24.95
N LEU A 403 -11.79 -11.39 -23.72
CA LEU A 403 -12.42 -10.90 -22.50
C LEU A 403 -11.53 -9.81 -21.91
N SER A 404 -12.08 -8.63 -21.71
CA SER A 404 -11.35 -7.48 -21.19
C SER A 404 -12.06 -6.93 -19.97
N GLN A 405 -11.27 -6.52 -18.96
CA GLN A 405 -11.75 -5.93 -17.73
C GLN A 405 -10.89 -4.71 -17.39
N MET A 406 -11.54 -3.66 -16.92
CA MET A 406 -10.92 -2.51 -16.31
C MET A 406 -11.65 -2.21 -15.01
N SER A 407 -10.91 -1.97 -13.93
CA SER A 407 -11.49 -1.54 -12.65
C SER A 407 -10.75 -0.33 -12.10
N MET A 408 -11.49 0.58 -11.48
CA MET A 408 -10.97 1.72 -10.76
C MET A 408 -11.71 1.87 -9.43
N ARG A 409 -10.96 1.89 -8.34
CA ARG A 409 -11.51 2.03 -6.99
C ARG A 409 -11.28 3.43 -6.47
N GLY A 410 -12.33 4.11 -6.00
CA GLY A 410 -12.31 5.46 -5.47
C GLY A 410 -12.20 6.51 -6.58
N THR A 411 -13.08 6.45 -7.54
CA THR A 411 -13.18 7.43 -8.63
C THR A 411 -14.44 8.29 -8.47
N SER A 412 -14.41 9.52 -9.01
CA SER A 412 -15.64 10.25 -9.27
C SER A 412 -16.39 9.62 -10.44
N TRP A 413 -17.69 9.89 -10.56
CA TRP A 413 -18.51 9.43 -11.68
C TRP A 413 -17.91 9.83 -13.02
N GLU A 414 -17.58 11.11 -13.17
CA GLU A 414 -17.02 11.69 -14.40
C GLU A 414 -15.69 11.04 -14.78
N ASN A 415 -14.77 10.93 -13.85
CA ASN A 415 -13.46 10.35 -14.10
C ASN A 415 -13.54 8.84 -14.39
N GLY A 416 -14.47 8.13 -13.76
CA GLY A 416 -14.74 6.75 -14.10
C GLY A 416 -15.18 6.58 -15.55
N LEU A 417 -16.07 7.44 -16.05
CA LEU A 417 -16.51 7.43 -17.44
C LEU A 417 -15.38 7.82 -18.41
N ARG A 418 -14.54 8.81 -18.07
CA ARG A 418 -13.36 9.16 -18.87
C ARG A 418 -12.41 7.98 -19.07
N LEU A 419 -12.16 7.21 -18.01
CA LEU A 419 -11.30 6.02 -18.09
C LEU A 419 -11.97 4.90 -18.89
N ALA A 420 -13.28 4.69 -18.70
CA ALA A 420 -14.05 3.70 -19.45
C ALA A 420 -14.05 3.98 -20.97
N ASP A 421 -14.24 5.24 -21.35
CA ASP A 421 -14.18 5.69 -22.75
C ASP A 421 -12.79 5.46 -23.35
N ALA A 422 -11.71 5.89 -22.65
CA ALA A 422 -10.34 5.69 -23.10
C ALA A 422 -9.99 4.20 -23.26
N PHE A 423 -10.51 3.34 -22.36
CA PHE A 423 -10.31 1.90 -22.45
C PHE A 423 -11.05 1.28 -23.64
N LEU A 424 -12.33 1.57 -23.79
CA LEU A 424 -13.13 1.01 -24.89
C LEU A 424 -12.64 1.51 -26.25
N SER A 425 -12.36 2.81 -26.37
CA SER A 425 -11.85 3.42 -27.62
C SER A 425 -10.48 2.89 -28.06
N GLY A 426 -9.73 2.27 -27.15
CA GLY A 426 -8.46 1.60 -27.48
C GLY A 426 -8.60 0.17 -28.00
N MET A 427 -9.80 -0.42 -27.99
CA MET A 427 -10.02 -1.78 -28.46
C MET A 427 -10.15 -1.81 -29.97
N GLN A 428 -9.39 -2.67 -30.66
CA GLN A 428 -9.46 -2.78 -32.14
C GLN A 428 -9.00 -4.15 -32.65
N SER A 429 -9.41 -4.49 -33.89
CA SER A 429 -8.87 -5.63 -34.61
C SER A 429 -7.44 -5.35 -35.10
N ALA A 430 -6.55 -6.35 -35.03
CA ALA A 430 -5.17 -6.21 -35.53
C ALA A 430 -5.10 -6.18 -37.07
N THR A 431 -6.16 -6.60 -37.77
CA THR A 431 -6.21 -6.66 -39.27
C THR A 431 -6.41 -5.30 -39.94
N ASP A 432 -6.95 -4.30 -39.20
CA ASP A 432 -7.26 -2.99 -39.80
C ASP A 432 -6.05 -2.05 -39.92
N ALA A 433 -4.89 -2.41 -39.41
CA ALA A 433 -3.68 -1.56 -39.45
C ALA A 433 -2.91 -1.60 -40.80
N SER A 434 -3.31 -2.44 -41.78
CA SER A 434 -2.57 -2.64 -43.04
C SER A 434 -3.09 -1.83 -44.23
N VAL A 435 -4.13 -1.01 -44.07
CA VAL A 435 -4.76 -0.30 -45.22
C VAL A 435 -4.31 1.17 -45.39
N ILE A 436 -3.56 1.74 -44.43
CA ILE A 436 -3.22 3.18 -44.45
C ILE A 436 -1.79 3.50 -44.97
N SER A 437 -0.97 2.54 -45.40
CA SER A 437 0.43 2.83 -45.78
C SER A 437 0.87 2.42 -47.20
N THR A 438 -0.03 2.36 -48.18
CA THR A 438 0.37 2.15 -49.58
C THR A 438 -0.42 3.00 -50.57
N ASP A 439 -0.28 4.35 -50.50
CA ASP A 439 -0.54 5.22 -51.60
C ASP A 439 0.11 6.61 -51.39
N ARG A 440 1.43 6.69 -51.57
CA ARG A 440 2.18 7.90 -51.97
C ARG A 440 3.66 7.57 -52.22
N GLU A 441 3.94 6.72 -53.18
CA GLU A 441 5.18 6.79 -53.95
C GLU A 441 4.84 6.42 -55.40
N GLY A 442 4.88 7.41 -56.25
CA GLY A 442 4.76 7.20 -57.69
C GLY A 442 4.66 8.47 -58.52
N GLN A 443 5.83 8.96 -58.94
CA GLN A 443 6.11 9.59 -60.22
C GLN A 443 5.96 11.13 -60.38
N PRO A 444 6.81 11.66 -61.28
CA PRO A 444 8.26 11.51 -61.48
C PRO A 444 9.02 12.82 -61.20
#